data_ff9f1a32689f042cf4e35ee086a8d206
#
_entry.id   ff9f1a32689f042cf4e35ee086a8d206
#
_cell.length_a   1.000
_cell.length_b   1.000
_cell.length_c   1.000
_cell.angle_alpha   90.00
_cell.angle_beta   90.00
_cell.angle_gamma   90.00
#
_symmetry.space_group_name_H-M   'P 1'
#
loop_
_entity.id
_entity.type
_entity.pdbx_description
1 polymer ?
#
loop_
_entity_poly.entity_id
_entity_poly.type
_entity_poly.pdbx_seq_one_letter_code
_entity_poly.pdbx_strand_id
1 'polypeptide(L)'
;MGTEEHKGRAPKSVGFGVITVSDTRTEKDDLSGVAIIEIMKSTGHKFVRKVIVRDEVEQIQKALREMLEDKETSAVVLNGGTGVSRRDVTLEAALDFEEKGLPGFGELFRMLSFEEVGGAAMMSRATAFVTEGKVVFCLPGSERAVRLAITRLVAPEVAHMVWEANR
;
A
#
# COMPACT_ATOMS: atom_id res chain seq x y z
N MET A 1 -16.74 -19.01 13.64
CA MET A 1 -15.26 -18.95 13.74
C MET A 1 -14.86 -17.50 13.97
N GLY A 2 -14.13 -17.23 15.04
CA GLY A 2 -13.75 -15.87 15.41
C GLY A 2 -12.51 -15.41 14.64
N THR A 3 -12.35 -14.10 14.51
CA THR A 3 -11.22 -13.45 13.84
C THR A 3 -9.85 -13.92 14.37
N GLU A 4 -9.75 -14.31 15.64
CA GLU A 4 -8.53 -14.81 16.26
C GLU A 4 -8.10 -16.20 15.77
N GLU A 5 -9.06 -17.11 15.50
CA GLU A 5 -8.75 -18.43 14.94
C GLU A 5 -8.23 -18.35 13.51
N HIS A 6 -8.73 -17.39 12.73
CA HIS A 6 -8.25 -17.13 11.36
C HIS A 6 -6.84 -16.52 11.36
N LYS A 7 -6.56 -15.57 12.25
CA LYS A 7 -5.21 -15.00 12.41
C LYS A 7 -4.17 -16.03 12.81
N GLY A 8 -4.54 -17.05 13.58
CA GLY A 8 -3.65 -18.14 13.97
C GLY A 8 -3.20 -19.06 12.83
N ARG A 9 -3.88 -19.02 11.67
CA ARG A 9 -3.55 -19.81 10.46
C ARG A 9 -2.82 -18.99 9.39
N ALA A 10 -2.84 -17.66 9.47
CA ALA A 10 -2.14 -16.81 8.54
C ALA A 10 -0.61 -16.98 8.67
N PRO A 11 0.15 -16.81 7.57
CA PRO A 11 1.60 -16.80 7.65
C PRO A 11 2.07 -15.66 8.56
N LYS A 12 3.17 -15.88 9.28
CA LYS A 12 3.76 -14.86 10.16
C LYS A 12 4.46 -13.73 9.39
N SER A 13 4.78 -13.96 8.13
CA SER A 13 5.52 -13.06 7.27
C SER A 13 5.00 -13.14 5.84
N VAL A 14 5.00 -12.01 5.15
CA VAL A 14 4.74 -11.92 3.70
C VAL A 14 5.85 -11.14 3.03
N GLY A 15 6.13 -11.46 1.77
CA GLY A 15 6.98 -10.65 0.92
C GLY A 15 6.24 -9.41 0.45
N PHE A 16 6.90 -8.24 0.47
CA PHE A 16 6.29 -7.00 0.01
C PHE A 16 7.20 -6.19 -0.91
N GLY A 17 6.57 -5.54 -1.89
CA GLY A 17 7.18 -4.57 -2.78
C GLY A 17 6.71 -3.15 -2.49
N VAL A 18 7.51 -2.16 -2.85
CA VAL A 18 7.21 -0.73 -2.68
C VAL A 18 7.35 -0.01 -4.02
N ILE A 19 6.34 0.76 -4.40
CA ILE A 19 6.36 1.65 -5.56
C ILE A 19 6.16 3.07 -5.07
N THR A 20 7.19 3.90 -5.13
CA THR A 20 7.07 5.32 -4.86
C THR A 20 6.74 6.05 -6.15
N VAL A 21 5.60 6.75 -6.17
CA VAL A 21 5.13 7.52 -7.30
C VAL A 21 5.44 9.00 -7.06
N SER A 22 6.35 9.55 -7.85
CA SER A 22 6.76 10.95 -7.72
C SER A 22 7.54 11.43 -8.94
N ASP A 23 7.24 12.65 -9.39
CA ASP A 23 8.01 13.33 -10.46
C ASP A 23 9.36 13.86 -9.98
N THR A 24 9.56 14.01 -8.67
CA THR A 24 10.70 14.75 -8.10
C THR A 24 11.60 13.96 -7.17
N ARG A 25 11.08 12.89 -6.54
CA ARG A 25 11.85 12.10 -5.58
C ARG A 25 12.91 11.22 -6.25
N THR A 26 13.98 11.04 -5.50
CA THR A 26 15.09 10.13 -5.83
C THR A 26 15.27 9.12 -4.69
N GLU A 27 16.15 8.14 -4.88
CA GLU A 27 16.48 7.16 -3.82
C GLU A 27 17.02 7.82 -2.53
N LYS A 28 17.60 9.01 -2.63
CA LYS A 28 18.21 9.72 -1.49
C LYS A 28 17.20 10.45 -0.61
N ASP A 29 16.06 10.85 -1.17
CA ASP A 29 15.06 11.69 -0.50
C ASP A 29 13.67 11.06 -0.42
N ASP A 30 13.54 9.78 -0.77
CA ASP A 30 12.32 9.00 -0.65
C ASP A 30 12.09 8.51 0.80
N LEU A 31 11.84 9.46 1.71
CA LEU A 31 11.62 9.16 3.13
C LEU A 31 10.39 8.27 3.37
N SER A 32 9.34 8.42 2.58
CA SER A 32 8.14 7.60 2.69
C SER A 32 8.38 6.14 2.27
N GLY A 33 9.07 5.91 1.16
CA GLY A 33 9.44 4.55 0.74
C GLY A 33 10.35 3.86 1.75
N VAL A 34 11.32 4.59 2.31
CA VAL A 34 12.18 4.08 3.39
C VAL A 34 11.37 3.74 4.64
N ALA A 35 10.45 4.61 5.07
CA ALA A 35 9.59 4.38 6.23
C ALA A 35 8.72 3.13 6.08
N ILE A 36 8.15 2.88 4.89
CA ILE A 36 7.40 1.64 4.62
C ILE A 36 8.28 0.42 4.87
N ILE A 37 9.47 0.41 4.27
CA ILE A 37 10.40 -0.72 4.36
C ILE A 37 10.82 -0.97 5.80
N GLU A 38 11.21 0.07 6.54
CA GLU A 38 11.65 -0.05 7.94
C GLU A 38 10.55 -0.63 8.84
N ILE A 39 9.33 -0.09 8.77
CA ILE A 39 8.21 -0.53 9.62
C ILE A 39 7.82 -1.97 9.28
N MET A 40 7.64 -2.28 7.99
CA MET A 40 7.27 -3.63 7.57
C MET A 40 8.33 -4.68 7.96
N LYS A 41 9.62 -4.35 7.81
CA LYS A 41 10.71 -5.24 8.26
C LYS A 41 10.73 -5.41 9.78
N SER A 42 10.53 -4.33 10.54
CA SER A 42 10.50 -4.39 12.02
C SER A 42 9.35 -5.24 12.57
N THR A 43 8.29 -5.42 11.79
CA THR A 43 7.15 -6.28 12.11
C THR A 43 7.27 -7.70 11.53
N GLY A 44 8.43 -8.04 10.96
CA GLY A 44 8.76 -9.40 10.53
C GLY A 44 8.43 -9.73 9.07
N HIS A 45 8.02 -8.74 8.26
CA HIS A 45 7.76 -8.95 6.84
C HIS A 45 9.05 -8.86 6.00
N LYS A 46 9.07 -9.57 4.86
CA LYS A 46 10.23 -9.66 3.98
C LYS A 46 10.17 -8.59 2.89
N PHE A 47 11.12 -7.67 2.91
CA PHE A 47 11.29 -6.74 1.79
C PHE A 47 11.80 -7.47 0.55
N VAL A 48 11.14 -7.28 -0.58
CA VAL A 48 11.51 -7.88 -1.87
C VAL A 48 12.15 -6.84 -2.77
N ARG A 49 11.43 -5.76 -3.09
CA ARG A 49 11.88 -4.78 -4.09
C ARG A 49 11.26 -3.41 -3.87
N LYS A 50 11.99 -2.34 -4.21
CA LYS A 50 11.47 -0.97 -4.33
C LYS A 50 11.80 -0.38 -5.70
N VAL A 51 10.87 0.40 -6.25
CA VAL A 51 11.09 1.23 -7.44
C VAL A 51 10.49 2.62 -7.22
N ILE A 52 11.05 3.62 -7.89
CA ILE A 52 10.49 4.97 -7.98
C ILE A 52 10.06 5.17 -9.43
N VAL A 53 8.83 5.62 -9.64
CA VAL A 53 8.27 5.92 -10.96
C VAL A 53 7.65 7.31 -10.97
N ARG A 54 7.50 7.90 -12.15
CA ARG A 54 6.81 9.18 -12.30
C ARG A 54 5.29 9.04 -12.16
N ASP A 55 4.62 10.17 -11.92
CA ASP A 55 3.16 10.29 -11.93
C ASP A 55 2.61 10.14 -13.37
N GLU A 56 2.82 8.97 -13.96
CA GLU A 56 2.40 8.58 -15.31
C GLU A 56 1.77 7.19 -15.27
N VAL A 57 0.54 7.07 -15.79
CA VAL A 57 -0.27 5.85 -15.71
C VAL A 57 0.50 4.63 -16.22
N GLU A 58 1.15 4.74 -17.39
CA GLU A 58 1.87 3.61 -18.01
C GLU A 58 3.07 3.15 -17.17
N GLN A 59 3.80 4.08 -16.54
CA GLN A 59 4.94 3.74 -15.68
C GLN A 59 4.48 3.07 -14.39
N ILE A 60 3.41 3.57 -13.79
CA ILE A 60 2.81 2.98 -12.58
C ILE A 60 2.29 1.58 -12.88
N GLN A 61 1.54 1.42 -13.97
CA GLN A 61 0.99 0.12 -14.37
C GLN A 61 2.07 -0.90 -14.68
N LYS A 62 3.14 -0.49 -15.37
CA LYS A 62 4.28 -1.36 -15.65
C LYS A 62 4.95 -1.84 -14.36
N ALA A 63 5.25 -0.92 -13.44
CA ALA A 63 5.87 -1.25 -12.17
C ALA A 63 4.98 -2.16 -11.31
N LEU A 64 3.67 -1.89 -11.27
CA LEU A 64 2.71 -2.72 -10.54
C LEU A 64 2.63 -4.13 -11.14
N ARG A 65 2.55 -4.26 -12.46
CA ARG A 65 2.55 -5.56 -13.14
C ARG A 65 3.79 -6.38 -12.81
N GLU A 66 4.97 -5.79 -12.89
CA GLU A 66 6.22 -6.46 -12.54
C GLU A 66 6.26 -6.94 -11.07
N MET A 67 5.67 -6.17 -10.14
CA MET A 67 5.54 -6.58 -8.74
C MET A 67 4.52 -7.71 -8.57
N LEU A 68 3.42 -7.69 -9.32
CA LEU A 68 2.39 -8.73 -9.27
C LEU A 68 2.88 -10.06 -9.90
N GLU A 69 3.75 -10.02 -10.89
CA GLU A 69 4.36 -11.20 -11.50
C GLU A 69 5.45 -11.84 -10.62
N ASP A 70 6.02 -11.09 -9.68
CA ASP A 70 7.05 -11.60 -8.78
C ASP A 70 6.44 -12.55 -7.73
N LYS A 71 6.93 -13.80 -7.72
CA LYS A 71 6.42 -14.87 -6.85
C LYS A 71 6.72 -14.66 -5.36
N GLU A 72 7.74 -13.87 -5.03
CA GLU A 72 8.09 -13.56 -3.64
C GLU A 72 7.27 -12.39 -3.08
N THR A 73 6.62 -11.61 -3.94
CA THR A 73 5.79 -10.47 -3.57
C THR A 73 4.34 -10.92 -3.37
N SER A 74 3.82 -10.80 -2.17
CA SER A 74 2.42 -11.07 -1.83
C SER A 74 1.63 -9.79 -1.50
N ALA A 75 2.33 -8.70 -1.22
CA ALA A 75 1.73 -7.39 -0.98
C ALA A 75 2.52 -6.30 -1.71
N VAL A 76 1.83 -5.30 -2.25
CA VAL A 76 2.44 -4.14 -2.90
C VAL A 76 1.93 -2.87 -2.25
N VAL A 77 2.83 -1.97 -1.89
CA VAL A 77 2.49 -0.65 -1.36
C VAL A 77 2.93 0.41 -2.35
N LEU A 78 1.95 1.09 -2.95
CA LEU A 78 2.19 2.31 -3.72
C LEU A 78 2.07 3.52 -2.79
N ASN A 79 2.98 4.47 -2.88
CA ASN A 79 2.89 5.72 -2.13
C ASN A 79 3.16 6.92 -3.04
N GLY A 80 2.31 7.93 -2.93
CA GLY A 80 2.30 9.12 -3.78
C GLY A 80 1.21 9.08 -4.86
N GLY A 81 0.88 10.22 -5.43
CA GLY A 81 -0.09 10.37 -6.51
C GLY A 81 -1.53 9.97 -6.18
N THR A 82 -1.94 10.02 -4.91
CA THR A 82 -3.29 9.63 -4.46
C THR A 82 -4.19 10.81 -4.07
N GLY A 83 -3.74 12.03 -4.26
CA GLY A 83 -4.51 13.24 -3.97
C GLY A 83 -5.50 13.61 -5.08
N VAL A 84 -5.91 14.88 -5.09
CA VAL A 84 -6.93 15.42 -6.01
C VAL A 84 -6.35 16.32 -7.11
N SER A 85 -5.04 16.43 -7.20
CA SER A 85 -4.35 17.16 -8.26
C SER A 85 -4.50 16.44 -9.60
N ARG A 86 -4.42 17.18 -10.70
CA ARG A 86 -4.45 16.58 -12.04
C ARG A 86 -3.26 15.64 -12.31
N ARG A 87 -2.15 15.81 -11.56
CA ARG A 87 -0.99 14.93 -11.64
C ARG A 87 -1.13 13.66 -10.80
N ASP A 88 -2.08 13.63 -9.87
CA ASP A 88 -2.32 12.45 -9.03
C ASP A 88 -3.08 11.39 -9.83
N VAL A 89 -2.37 10.41 -10.37
CA VAL A 89 -2.92 9.36 -11.25
C VAL A 89 -2.68 7.94 -10.73
N THR A 90 -2.21 7.80 -9.49
CA THR A 90 -1.90 6.48 -8.92
C THR A 90 -3.14 5.58 -8.87
N LEU A 91 -4.30 6.12 -8.45
CA LEU A 91 -5.51 5.31 -8.40
C LEU A 91 -6.02 4.95 -9.78
N GLU A 92 -5.99 5.90 -10.72
CA GLU A 92 -6.39 5.69 -12.12
C GLU A 92 -5.56 4.57 -12.76
N ALA A 93 -4.27 4.48 -12.40
CA ALA A 93 -3.40 3.43 -12.89
C ALA A 93 -3.61 2.08 -12.17
N ALA A 94 -3.74 2.12 -10.84
CA ALA A 94 -3.75 0.91 -10.02
C ALA A 94 -5.10 0.19 -10.04
N LEU A 95 -6.22 0.92 -10.08
CA LEU A 95 -7.56 0.33 -10.03
C LEU A 95 -7.93 -0.48 -11.29
N ASP A 96 -7.21 -0.33 -12.38
CA ASP A 96 -7.35 -1.22 -13.54
C ASP A 96 -6.99 -2.69 -13.22
N PHE A 97 -6.26 -2.92 -12.13
CA PHE A 97 -5.90 -4.26 -11.65
C PHE A 97 -6.85 -4.80 -10.57
N GLU A 98 -7.79 -3.99 -10.09
CA GLU A 98 -8.66 -4.37 -8.99
C GLU A 98 -9.60 -5.52 -9.34
N GLU A 99 -9.51 -6.63 -8.60
CA GLU A 99 -10.50 -7.71 -8.63
C GLU A 99 -11.52 -7.56 -7.50
N LYS A 100 -11.05 -7.19 -6.30
CA LYS A 100 -11.89 -6.99 -5.11
C LYS A 100 -11.41 -5.78 -4.32
N GLY A 101 -12.20 -4.73 -4.27
CA GLY A 101 -11.93 -3.56 -3.44
C GLY A 101 -12.02 -3.85 -1.94
N LEU A 102 -11.19 -3.16 -1.17
CA LEU A 102 -11.20 -3.20 0.29
C LEU A 102 -11.54 -1.79 0.83
N PRO A 103 -12.79 -1.31 0.68
CA PRO A 103 -13.18 0.05 1.03
C PRO A 103 -12.93 0.38 2.51
N GLY A 104 -13.06 -0.60 3.39
CA GLY A 104 -12.79 -0.44 4.83
C GLY A 104 -11.38 0.05 5.14
N PHE A 105 -10.39 -0.27 4.30
CA PHE A 105 -9.04 0.29 4.47
C PHE A 105 -9.04 1.82 4.36
N GLY A 106 -9.61 2.34 3.29
CA GLY A 106 -9.67 3.80 3.06
C GLY A 106 -10.52 4.52 4.11
N GLU A 107 -11.61 3.90 4.58
CA GLU A 107 -12.46 4.43 5.65
C GLU A 107 -11.68 4.56 6.96
N LEU A 108 -11.01 3.50 7.40
CA LEU A 108 -10.18 3.49 8.62
C LEU A 108 -9.00 4.45 8.50
N PHE A 109 -8.33 4.48 7.35
CA PHE A 109 -7.22 5.40 7.13
C PHE A 109 -7.67 6.86 7.23
N ARG A 110 -8.77 7.24 6.59
CA ARG A 110 -9.29 8.61 6.67
C ARG A 110 -9.78 8.97 8.07
N MET A 111 -10.38 8.03 8.79
CA MET A 111 -10.76 8.23 10.20
C MET A 111 -9.54 8.55 11.08
N LEU A 112 -8.47 7.73 10.98
CA LEU A 112 -7.23 7.98 11.72
C LEU A 112 -6.53 9.28 11.29
N SER A 113 -6.54 9.58 9.99
CA SER A 113 -5.97 10.82 9.46
C SER A 113 -6.74 12.05 9.94
N PHE A 114 -8.06 11.95 10.12
CA PHE A 114 -8.89 13.05 10.63
C PHE A 114 -8.45 13.47 12.04
N GLU A 115 -8.05 12.53 12.88
CA GLU A 115 -7.53 12.84 14.22
C GLU A 115 -6.23 13.67 14.18
N GLU A 116 -5.46 13.54 13.09
CA GLU A 116 -4.17 14.24 12.94
C GLU A 116 -4.27 15.55 12.15
N VAL A 117 -5.06 15.60 11.09
CA VAL A 117 -5.09 16.71 10.10
C VAL A 117 -6.48 17.31 9.92
N GLY A 118 -7.47 16.85 10.67
CA GLY A 118 -8.85 17.34 10.59
C GLY A 118 -9.48 17.10 9.21
N GLY A 119 -10.30 18.04 8.74
CA GLY A 119 -11.06 17.92 7.50
C GLY A 119 -10.23 17.68 6.23
N ALA A 120 -8.94 18.02 6.24
CA ALA A 120 -8.05 17.73 5.11
C ALA A 120 -7.94 16.22 4.78
N ALA A 121 -8.23 15.35 5.74
CA ALA A 121 -8.26 13.90 5.54
C ALA A 121 -9.22 13.46 4.44
N MET A 122 -10.31 14.20 4.19
CA MET A 122 -11.29 13.87 3.14
C MET A 122 -10.73 13.94 1.72
N MET A 123 -9.63 14.66 1.51
CA MET A 123 -9.00 14.77 0.20
C MET A 123 -8.11 13.56 -0.14
N SER A 124 -7.85 12.69 0.81
CA SER A 124 -7.08 11.47 0.56
C SER A 124 -7.94 10.41 -0.10
N ARG A 125 -7.50 9.94 -1.26
CA ARG A 125 -8.12 8.83 -1.98
C ARG A 125 -7.46 7.48 -1.67
N ALA A 126 -6.76 7.37 -0.53
CA ALA A 126 -6.12 6.13 -0.12
C ALA A 126 -7.10 4.95 -0.17
N THR A 127 -6.66 3.84 -0.75
CA THR A 127 -7.46 2.63 -0.95
C THR A 127 -6.60 1.37 -0.89
N ALA A 128 -7.27 0.21 -0.82
CA ALA A 128 -6.63 -1.08 -0.98
C ALA A 128 -7.55 -2.02 -1.76
N PHE A 129 -6.96 -3.02 -2.40
CA PHE A 129 -7.68 -4.04 -3.14
C PHE A 129 -6.90 -5.35 -3.22
N VAL A 130 -7.59 -6.41 -3.59
CA VAL A 130 -7.00 -7.72 -3.90
C VAL A 130 -6.97 -7.92 -5.42
N THR A 131 -5.88 -8.48 -5.90
CA THR A 131 -5.71 -8.93 -7.29
C THR A 131 -4.73 -10.11 -7.34
N GLU A 132 -5.03 -11.13 -8.12
CA GLU A 132 -4.19 -12.33 -8.30
C GLU A 132 -3.73 -12.98 -6.98
N GLY A 133 -4.59 -12.96 -5.96
CA GLY A 133 -4.27 -13.45 -4.62
C GLY A 133 -3.28 -12.58 -3.81
N LYS A 134 -2.96 -11.38 -4.28
CA LYS A 134 -2.08 -10.40 -3.64
C LYS A 134 -2.88 -9.19 -3.17
N VAL A 135 -2.33 -8.46 -2.22
CA VAL A 135 -2.96 -7.24 -1.67
C VAL A 135 -2.18 -6.02 -2.11
N VAL A 136 -2.89 -5.04 -2.66
CA VAL A 136 -2.32 -3.77 -3.11
C VAL A 136 -2.87 -2.64 -2.26
N PHE A 137 -1.98 -1.79 -1.76
CA PHE A 137 -2.31 -0.58 -1.00
C PHE A 137 -1.85 0.66 -1.76
N CYS A 138 -2.73 1.65 -1.88
CA CYS A 138 -2.42 2.95 -2.45
C CYS A 138 -2.48 4.00 -1.33
N LEU A 139 -1.34 4.59 -1.00
CA LEU A 139 -1.15 5.51 0.13
C LEU A 139 -0.74 6.90 -0.35
N PRO A 140 -1.01 7.95 0.46
CA PRO A 140 -0.44 9.28 0.20
C PRO A 140 1.09 9.26 0.23
N GLY A 141 1.70 10.25 -0.45
CA GLY A 141 3.15 10.36 -0.53
C GLY A 141 3.83 10.96 0.70
N SER A 142 3.11 11.51 1.68
CA SER A 142 3.74 12.08 2.87
C SER A 142 4.23 11.00 3.83
N GLU A 143 5.44 11.17 4.38
CA GLU A 143 6.03 10.23 5.33
C GLU A 143 5.11 10.01 6.55
N ARG A 144 4.50 11.08 7.07
CA ARG A 144 3.58 10.99 8.21
C ARG A 144 2.37 10.10 7.91
N ALA A 145 1.71 10.30 6.77
CA ALA A 145 0.56 9.51 6.35
C ALA A 145 0.92 8.03 6.12
N VAL A 146 2.08 7.79 5.53
CA VAL A 146 2.63 6.44 5.31
C VAL A 146 2.89 5.75 6.65
N ARG A 147 3.57 6.40 7.59
CA ARG A 147 3.83 5.83 8.92
C ARG A 147 2.52 5.47 9.64
N LEU A 148 1.52 6.35 9.58
CA LEU A 148 0.20 6.09 10.15
C LEU A 148 -0.44 4.83 9.54
N ALA A 149 -0.54 4.78 8.21
CA ALA A 149 -1.18 3.68 7.50
C ALA A 149 -0.46 2.35 7.74
N ILE A 150 0.86 2.34 7.59
CA ILE A 150 1.64 1.10 7.72
C ILE A 150 1.60 0.58 9.16
N THR A 151 1.84 1.44 10.15
CA THR A 151 1.89 1.01 11.56
C THR A 151 0.53 0.56 12.07
N ARG A 152 -0.55 1.29 11.73
CA ARG A 152 -1.86 1.08 12.34
C ARG A 152 -2.74 0.09 11.58
N LEU A 153 -2.56 -0.06 10.27
CA LEU A 153 -3.45 -0.83 9.42
C LEU A 153 -2.75 -1.94 8.63
N VAL A 154 -1.68 -1.61 7.90
CA VAL A 154 -1.07 -2.56 6.96
C VAL A 154 -0.26 -3.64 7.67
N ALA A 155 0.77 -3.25 8.42
CA ALA A 155 1.69 -4.21 9.03
C ALA A 155 1.01 -5.23 9.97
N PRO A 156 0.01 -4.84 10.80
CA PRO A 156 -0.69 -5.80 11.65
C PRO A 156 -1.57 -6.79 10.91
N GLU A 157 -2.09 -6.45 9.72
CA GLU A 157 -3.14 -7.21 9.05
C GLU A 157 -2.74 -7.81 7.70
N VAL A 158 -1.65 -7.37 7.08
CA VAL A 158 -1.29 -7.76 5.71
C VAL A 158 -1.16 -9.27 5.53
N ALA A 159 -0.58 -9.97 6.49
CA ALA A 159 -0.43 -11.42 6.42
C ALA A 159 -1.77 -12.15 6.46
N HIS A 160 -2.70 -11.67 7.29
CA HIS A 160 -4.07 -12.17 7.33
C HIS A 160 -4.82 -11.87 6.04
N MET A 161 -4.68 -10.65 5.49
CA MET A 161 -5.31 -10.25 4.23
C MET A 161 -4.83 -11.11 3.06
N VAL A 162 -3.51 -11.36 2.96
CA VAL A 162 -2.93 -12.23 1.92
C VAL A 162 -3.45 -13.67 2.08
N TRP A 163 -3.56 -14.17 3.30
CA TRP A 163 -4.09 -15.51 3.54
C TRP A 163 -5.57 -15.62 3.11
N GLU A 164 -6.40 -14.65 3.46
CA GLU A 164 -7.82 -14.62 3.04
C GLU A 164 -7.96 -14.48 1.51
N ALA A 165 -7.10 -13.70 0.86
CA ALA A 165 -7.10 -13.53 -0.59
C ALA A 165 -6.80 -14.83 -1.36
N ASN A 166 -6.14 -15.81 -0.72
CA ASN A 166 -5.75 -17.08 -1.33
C ASN A 166 -6.58 -18.28 -0.86
N ARG A 167 -7.57 -18.05 -0.03
CA ARG A 167 -8.47 -19.06 0.50
C ARG A 167 -9.66 -19.28 -0.42
#